data_8dbf25d0cfb0679a24aba8be99bb23df
#
_entry.id   8dbf25d0cfb0679a24aba8be99bb23df
#
_cell.length_a   1.000
_cell.length_b   1.000
_cell.length_c   1.000
_cell.angle_alpha   90.00
_cell.angle_beta   90.00
_cell.angle_gamma   90.00
#
_symmetry.space_group_name_H-M   'P 1'
#
loop_
_entity.id
_entity.type
_entity.pdbx_description
1 polymer ?
#
loop_
_entity_poly.entity_id
_entity_poly.type
_entity_poly.pdbx_seq_one_letter_code
_entity_poly.pdbx_strand_id
1 'polypeptide(L)'
;MVRGLIRLYDAVITGLACLGGFVLTAIFLAIVYDVTVRTIGIPSPLWTVTLAEYGLLHSTLYATPWVLRRKSHVFITIITSQLSGWPSTVVEWFVYISGIGICVTLAYISFEVVVSEYVRGFEDIRSFPMPGWIVTAPVPLAFSLLAIEFARFLFGSDSMLTDDKPGAEGL
;
A
#
# COMPACT_ATOMS: atom_id res chain seq x y z
N MET A 1 9.04 -13.71 -22.94
CA MET A 1 9.54 -13.58 -21.56
C MET A 1 8.91 -12.38 -20.83
N VAL A 2 8.85 -11.19 -21.40
CA VAL A 2 8.30 -9.98 -20.75
C VAL A 2 6.84 -10.13 -20.26
N ARG A 3 5.96 -10.71 -21.10
CA ARG A 3 4.54 -10.95 -20.73
C ARG A 3 4.35 -11.88 -19.54
N GLY A 4 5.26 -12.85 -19.34
CA GLY A 4 5.23 -13.75 -18.19
C GLY A 4 5.62 -13.05 -16.90
N LEU A 5 6.63 -12.16 -16.95
CA LEU A 5 7.07 -11.37 -15.79
C LEU A 5 6.00 -10.39 -15.33
N ILE A 6 5.33 -9.74 -16.29
CA ILE A 6 4.21 -8.82 -15.98
C ILE A 6 3.06 -9.57 -15.30
N ARG A 7 2.66 -10.75 -15.80
CA ARG A 7 1.61 -11.56 -15.18
C ARG A 7 1.98 -12.02 -13.78
N LEU A 8 3.24 -12.41 -13.55
CA LEU A 8 3.71 -12.79 -12.22
C LEU A 8 3.65 -11.62 -11.25
N TYR A 9 4.12 -10.46 -11.68
CA TYR A 9 4.05 -9.23 -10.89
C TYR A 9 2.59 -8.83 -10.55
N ASP A 10 1.68 -8.93 -11.54
CA ASP A 10 0.26 -8.66 -11.34
C ASP A 10 -0.38 -9.64 -10.34
N ALA A 11 0.01 -10.92 -10.41
CA ALA A 11 -0.44 -11.93 -9.46
C ALA A 11 0.07 -11.65 -8.04
N VAL A 12 1.33 -11.21 -7.88
CA VAL A 12 1.91 -10.84 -6.58
C VAL A 12 1.15 -9.67 -5.95
N ILE A 13 0.91 -8.59 -6.69
CA ILE A 13 0.18 -7.42 -6.18
C ILE A 13 -1.26 -7.80 -5.80
N THR A 14 -1.94 -8.58 -6.62
CA THR A 14 -3.31 -9.02 -6.33
C THR A 14 -3.32 -9.96 -5.11
N GLY A 15 -2.35 -10.86 -5.00
CA GLY A 15 -2.18 -11.73 -3.86
C GLY A 15 -1.93 -10.97 -2.55
N LEU A 16 -1.08 -9.94 -2.57
CA LEU A 16 -0.85 -9.07 -1.42
C LEU A 16 -2.12 -8.30 -1.03
N ALA A 17 -2.88 -7.79 -1.99
CA ALA A 17 -4.15 -7.12 -1.71
C ALA A 17 -5.19 -8.06 -1.09
N CYS A 18 -5.29 -9.30 -1.58
CA CYS A 18 -6.15 -10.33 -0.99
C CYS A 18 -5.71 -10.67 0.44
N LEU A 19 -4.39 -10.79 0.68
CA LEU A 19 -3.84 -11.00 2.01
C LEU A 19 -4.17 -9.84 2.94
N GLY A 20 -4.01 -8.59 2.48
CA GLY A 20 -4.40 -7.40 3.23
C GLY A 20 -5.89 -7.39 3.59
N GLY A 21 -6.76 -7.74 2.65
CA GLY A 21 -8.20 -7.87 2.89
C GLY A 21 -8.55 -8.98 3.90
N PHE A 22 -7.86 -10.12 3.82
CA PHE A 22 -8.02 -11.20 4.78
C PHE A 22 -7.60 -10.78 6.20
N VAL A 23 -6.44 -10.13 6.34
CA VAL A 23 -5.97 -9.58 7.62
C VAL A 23 -6.97 -8.58 8.17
N LEU A 24 -7.49 -7.68 7.35
CA LEU A 24 -8.49 -6.69 7.77
C LEU A 24 -9.78 -7.37 8.29
N THR A 25 -10.23 -8.42 7.62
CA THR A 25 -11.39 -9.21 8.05
C THR A 25 -11.12 -9.89 9.39
N ALA A 26 -9.92 -10.48 9.57
CA ALA A 26 -9.53 -11.11 10.82
C ALA A 26 -9.49 -10.10 11.99
N ILE A 27 -8.98 -8.88 11.75
CA ILE A 27 -9.00 -7.79 12.74
C ILE A 27 -10.43 -7.43 13.13
N PHE A 28 -11.32 -7.27 12.14
CA PHE A 28 -12.72 -6.97 12.39
C PHE A 28 -13.37 -8.01 13.31
N LEU A 29 -13.16 -9.29 13.02
CA LEU A 29 -13.67 -10.38 13.85
C LEU A 29 -13.04 -10.39 15.25
N ALA A 30 -11.75 -10.09 15.37
CA ALA A 30 -11.08 -9.98 16.66
C ALA A 30 -11.63 -8.82 17.51
N ILE A 31 -11.94 -7.68 16.91
CA ILE A 31 -12.55 -6.54 17.58
C ILE A 31 -13.98 -6.88 18.04
N VAL A 32 -14.78 -7.51 17.19
CA VAL A 32 -16.13 -7.97 17.54
C VAL A 32 -16.09 -8.95 18.73
N TYR A 33 -15.14 -9.90 18.69
CA TYR A 33 -14.90 -10.81 19.80
C TYR A 33 -14.52 -10.06 21.08
N ASP A 34 -13.59 -9.13 21.03
CA ASP A 34 -13.14 -8.34 22.18
C ASP A 34 -14.30 -7.55 22.82
N VAL A 35 -15.09 -6.86 22.02
CA VAL A 35 -16.26 -6.10 22.50
C VAL A 35 -17.29 -7.02 23.12
N THR A 36 -17.56 -8.18 22.53
CA THR A 36 -18.53 -9.16 23.03
C THR A 36 -18.12 -9.70 24.40
N VAL A 37 -16.86 -10.12 24.53
CA VAL A 37 -16.31 -10.68 25.77
C VAL A 37 -16.35 -9.63 26.88
N ARG A 38 -15.99 -8.39 26.58
CA ARG A 38 -16.03 -7.26 27.51
C ARG A 38 -17.45 -6.92 27.98
N THR A 39 -18.42 -7.01 27.08
CA THR A 39 -19.84 -6.73 27.42
C THR A 39 -20.43 -7.80 28.36
N ILE A 40 -19.94 -9.03 28.28
CA ILE A 40 -20.35 -10.14 29.17
C ILE A 40 -19.64 -10.07 30.53
N GLY A 41 -18.70 -9.12 30.73
CA GLY A 41 -17.96 -8.95 31.98
C GLY A 41 -16.73 -9.84 32.12
N ILE A 42 -16.29 -10.48 31.04
CA ILE A 42 -15.04 -11.27 31.00
C ILE A 42 -13.87 -10.33 30.69
N PRO A 43 -12.70 -10.49 31.34
CA PRO A 43 -11.52 -9.69 31.02
C PRO A 43 -11.13 -9.81 29.55
N SER A 44 -10.98 -8.68 28.89
CA SER A 44 -10.56 -8.60 27.50
C SER A 44 -9.11 -9.12 27.34
N PRO A 45 -8.84 -9.99 26.37
CA PRO A 45 -7.48 -10.46 26.12
C PRO A 45 -6.63 -9.31 25.52
N LEU A 46 -5.46 -9.09 26.09
CA LEU A 46 -4.54 -8.00 25.66
C LEU A 46 -4.05 -8.13 24.22
N TRP A 47 -4.05 -9.35 23.67
CA TRP A 47 -3.55 -9.61 22.32
C TRP A 47 -4.43 -9.03 21.20
N THR A 48 -5.73 -8.76 21.47
CA THR A 48 -6.65 -8.21 20.47
C THR A 48 -6.25 -6.82 20.00
N VAL A 49 -5.80 -5.97 20.94
CA VAL A 49 -5.34 -4.61 20.63
C VAL A 49 -4.07 -4.65 19.79
N THR A 50 -3.09 -5.45 20.21
CA THR A 50 -1.81 -5.61 19.47
C THR A 50 -2.03 -6.18 18.08
N LEU A 51 -2.92 -7.19 17.94
CA LEU A 51 -3.30 -7.75 16.65
C LEU A 51 -3.94 -6.69 15.74
N ALA A 52 -4.81 -5.83 16.28
CA ALA A 52 -5.44 -4.76 15.52
C ALA A 52 -4.41 -3.73 15.04
N GLU A 53 -3.48 -3.30 15.90
CA GLU A 53 -2.45 -2.32 15.57
C GLU A 53 -1.51 -2.82 14.45
N TYR A 54 -0.91 -4.00 14.62
CA TYR A 54 -0.01 -4.56 13.62
C TYR A 54 -0.75 -4.99 12.35
N GLY A 55 -1.93 -5.57 12.52
CA GLY A 55 -2.72 -6.01 11.39
C GLY A 55 -3.20 -4.86 10.51
N LEU A 56 -3.61 -3.72 11.08
CA LEU A 56 -3.97 -2.53 10.30
C LEU A 56 -2.77 -2.00 9.51
N LEU A 57 -1.58 -1.94 10.12
CA LEU A 57 -0.36 -1.56 9.44
C LEU A 57 -0.08 -2.49 8.25
N HIS A 58 -0.04 -3.79 8.48
CA HIS A 58 0.23 -4.79 7.44
C HIS A 58 -0.83 -4.79 6.33
N SER A 59 -2.12 -4.76 6.72
CA SER A 59 -3.23 -4.71 5.77
C SER A 59 -3.12 -3.51 4.83
N THR A 60 -2.84 -2.33 5.37
CA THR A 60 -2.67 -1.10 4.60
C THR A 60 -1.49 -1.20 3.65
N LEU A 61 -0.32 -1.63 4.15
CA LEU A 61 0.90 -1.75 3.34
C LEU A 61 0.73 -2.76 2.18
N TYR A 62 0.10 -3.91 2.43
CA TYR A 62 -0.13 -4.92 1.41
C TYR A 62 -1.16 -4.47 0.35
N ALA A 63 -2.17 -3.70 0.74
CA ALA A 63 -3.19 -3.22 -0.19
C ALA A 63 -2.73 -2.02 -1.02
N THR A 64 -1.80 -1.19 -0.52
CA THR A 64 -1.43 0.09 -1.11
C THR A 64 -0.97 0.01 -2.58
N PRO A 65 -0.11 -0.93 -3.03
CA PRO A 65 0.30 -1.00 -4.44
C PRO A 65 -0.89 -1.32 -5.38
N TRP A 66 -1.81 -2.16 -4.93
CA TRP A 66 -3.01 -2.48 -5.69
C TRP A 66 -3.99 -1.31 -5.77
N VAL A 67 -4.16 -0.58 -4.67
CA VAL A 67 -5.00 0.63 -4.61
C VAL A 67 -4.44 1.72 -5.50
N LEU A 68 -3.12 1.94 -5.49
CA LEU A 68 -2.46 2.89 -6.38
C LEU A 68 -2.77 2.56 -7.84
N ARG A 69 -2.66 1.29 -8.22
CA ARG A 69 -2.96 0.83 -9.58
C ARG A 69 -4.41 1.10 -10.00
N ARG A 70 -5.38 0.96 -9.09
CA ARG A 70 -6.81 1.12 -9.39
C ARG A 70 -7.35 2.54 -9.19
N LYS A 71 -6.79 3.31 -8.26
CA LYS A 71 -7.30 4.65 -7.89
C LYS A 71 -6.48 5.80 -8.43
N SER A 72 -5.36 5.55 -9.07
CA SER A 72 -4.55 6.63 -9.66
C SER A 72 -5.34 7.48 -10.66
N HIS A 73 -6.38 6.93 -11.27
CA HIS A 73 -7.25 7.67 -12.17
C HIS A 73 -8.08 8.78 -11.48
N VAL A 74 -8.44 8.64 -10.20
CA VAL A 74 -9.40 9.55 -9.56
C VAL A 74 -8.75 10.85 -9.08
N PHE A 75 -7.54 10.80 -8.51
CA PHE A 75 -6.92 12.01 -7.93
C PHE A 75 -6.32 12.93 -8.99
N ILE A 76 -5.72 12.37 -10.01
CA ILE A 76 -5.08 13.15 -11.07
C ILE A 76 -6.13 13.73 -12.01
N THR A 77 -7.21 13.02 -12.30
CA THR A 77 -8.31 13.50 -13.13
C THR A 77 -8.97 14.76 -12.58
N ILE A 78 -9.09 14.90 -11.26
CA ILE A 78 -9.68 16.11 -10.65
C ILE A 78 -8.80 17.33 -10.89
N ILE A 79 -7.49 17.20 -10.81
CA ILE A 79 -6.55 18.32 -10.96
C ILE A 79 -6.33 18.62 -12.45
N THR A 80 -6.23 17.60 -13.29
CA THR A 80 -5.92 17.75 -14.71
C THR A 80 -7.16 18.02 -15.56
N SER A 81 -8.36 17.70 -15.10
CA SER A 81 -9.61 18.12 -15.78
C SER A 81 -9.81 19.64 -15.80
N GLN A 82 -9.16 20.35 -14.87
CA GLN A 82 -9.15 21.82 -14.86
C GLN A 82 -8.00 22.43 -15.68
N LEU A 83 -7.01 21.62 -16.07
CA LEU A 83 -5.83 22.01 -16.82
C LEU A 83 -5.85 21.28 -18.18
N SER A 84 -6.22 21.96 -19.24
CA SER A 84 -6.15 21.43 -20.61
C SER A 84 -4.86 21.82 -21.30
N GLY A 85 -4.20 20.86 -21.98
CA GLY A 85 -3.02 21.10 -22.80
C GLY A 85 -1.69 20.84 -22.09
N TRP A 86 -0.64 21.53 -22.51
CA TRP A 86 0.75 21.33 -22.05
C TRP A 86 0.97 21.36 -20.52
N PRO A 87 0.29 22.25 -19.74
CA PRO A 87 0.50 22.26 -18.28
C PRO A 87 0.06 20.98 -17.58
N SER A 88 -0.92 20.24 -18.08
CA SER A 88 -1.34 18.97 -17.47
C SER A 88 -0.25 17.90 -17.54
N THR A 89 0.45 17.81 -18.66
CA THR A 89 1.56 16.87 -18.85
C THR A 89 2.73 17.17 -17.91
N VAL A 90 3.05 18.45 -17.70
CA VAL A 90 4.14 18.85 -16.79
C VAL A 90 3.82 18.48 -15.34
N VAL A 91 2.58 18.72 -14.91
CA VAL A 91 2.12 18.34 -13.56
C VAL A 91 2.16 16.82 -13.37
N GLU A 92 1.75 16.05 -14.37
CA GLU A 92 1.78 14.59 -14.34
C GLU A 92 3.21 14.06 -14.17
N TRP A 93 4.14 14.53 -14.98
CA TRP A 93 5.55 14.17 -14.86
C TRP A 93 6.13 14.52 -13.49
N PHE A 94 5.80 15.70 -12.98
CA PHE A 94 6.24 16.15 -11.66
C PHE A 94 5.73 15.20 -10.56
N VAL A 95 4.46 14.80 -10.62
CA VAL A 95 3.86 13.85 -9.65
C VAL A 95 4.53 12.49 -9.71
N TYR A 96 4.80 11.95 -10.91
CA TYR A 96 5.46 10.65 -11.02
C TYR A 96 6.89 10.68 -10.52
N ILE A 97 7.68 11.68 -10.90
CA ILE A 97 9.08 11.80 -10.49
C ILE A 97 9.17 12.01 -8.99
N SER A 98 8.35 12.90 -8.41
CA SER A 98 8.33 13.12 -6.97
C SER A 98 7.85 11.88 -6.22
N GLY A 99 6.84 11.18 -6.73
CA GLY A 99 6.34 9.92 -6.17
C GLY A 99 7.41 8.83 -6.15
N ILE A 100 8.15 8.64 -7.23
CA ILE A 100 9.28 7.70 -7.30
C ILE A 100 10.35 8.10 -6.27
N GLY A 101 10.75 9.39 -6.25
CA GLY A 101 11.79 9.87 -5.33
C GLY A 101 11.43 9.63 -3.86
N ILE A 102 10.20 9.96 -3.47
CA ILE A 102 9.71 9.73 -2.10
C ILE A 102 9.67 8.23 -1.78
N CYS A 103 9.09 7.42 -2.67
CA CYS A 103 8.97 5.97 -2.42
C CYS A 103 10.34 5.28 -2.33
N VAL A 104 11.29 5.63 -3.18
CA VAL A 104 12.66 5.08 -3.12
C VAL A 104 13.36 5.48 -1.83
N THR A 105 13.25 6.75 -1.45
CA THR A 105 13.86 7.25 -0.18
C THR A 105 13.26 6.53 1.02
N LEU A 106 11.94 6.40 1.08
CA LEU A 106 11.27 5.70 2.18
C LEU A 106 11.59 4.20 2.19
N ALA A 107 11.67 3.55 1.03
CA ALA A 107 12.09 2.15 0.93
C ALA A 107 13.50 1.94 1.47
N TYR A 108 14.45 2.83 1.11
CA TYR A 108 15.82 2.76 1.57
C TYR A 108 15.92 2.95 3.09
N ILE A 109 15.34 4.03 3.62
CA ILE A 109 15.37 4.31 5.07
C ILE A 109 14.70 3.18 5.87
N SER A 110 13.54 2.71 5.41
CA SER A 110 12.83 1.61 6.08
C SER A 110 13.63 0.31 6.04
N PHE A 111 14.35 0.04 4.96
CA PHE A 111 15.22 -1.12 4.85
C PHE A 111 16.36 -1.06 5.87
N GLU A 112 17.01 0.10 6.04
CA GLU A 112 18.04 0.30 7.08
C GLU A 112 17.48 0.07 8.48
N VAL A 113 16.24 0.51 8.75
CA VAL A 113 15.57 0.28 10.04
C VAL A 113 15.38 -1.22 10.27
N VAL A 114 14.84 -1.96 9.29
CA VAL A 114 14.64 -3.42 9.39
C VAL A 114 15.96 -4.15 9.69
N VAL A 115 17.02 -3.80 8.97
CA VAL A 115 18.35 -4.39 9.19
C VAL A 115 18.87 -4.06 10.58
N SER A 116 18.71 -2.81 11.02
CA SER A 116 19.13 -2.37 12.36
C SER A 116 18.40 -3.10 13.47
N GLU A 117 17.08 -3.27 13.34
CA GLU A 117 16.25 -4.01 14.31
C GLU A 117 16.63 -5.50 14.35
N TYR A 118 16.88 -6.10 13.19
CA TYR A 118 17.32 -7.49 13.10
C TYR A 118 18.68 -7.71 13.78
N VAL A 119 19.66 -6.84 13.48
CA VAL A 119 21.03 -6.97 14.03
C VAL A 119 21.06 -6.71 15.54
N ARG A 120 20.25 -5.77 16.03
CA ARG A 120 20.19 -5.42 17.47
C ARG A 120 19.32 -6.39 18.26
N GLY A 121 18.58 -7.30 17.62
CA GLY A 121 17.63 -8.17 18.29
C GLY A 121 16.52 -7.37 18.98
N PHE A 122 16.08 -6.25 18.38
CA PHE A 122 15.05 -5.40 18.96
C PHE A 122 13.71 -6.15 19.00
N GLU A 123 13.10 -6.18 20.18
CA GLU A 123 11.79 -6.75 20.41
C GLU A 123 10.80 -5.64 20.75
N ASP A 124 9.67 -5.60 20.02
CA ASP A 124 8.54 -4.75 20.38
C ASP A 124 7.70 -5.48 21.43
N ILE A 125 7.78 -5.01 22.68
CA ILE A 125 7.14 -5.62 23.84
C ILE A 125 5.84 -4.85 24.10
N ARG A 126 4.72 -5.36 23.57
CA ARG A 126 3.38 -4.84 23.88
C ARG A 126 2.58 -5.87 24.70
N SER A 127 1.74 -6.65 24.04
CA SER A 127 1.01 -7.75 24.72
C SER A 127 1.81 -9.04 24.73
N PHE A 128 2.69 -9.23 23.75
CA PHE A 128 3.65 -10.33 23.66
C PHE A 128 4.92 -9.84 22.94
N PRO A 129 6.10 -10.40 23.29
CA PRO A 129 7.33 -10.01 22.64
C PRO A 129 7.32 -10.45 21.19
N MET A 130 7.48 -9.49 20.26
CA MET A 130 7.55 -9.73 18.83
C MET A 130 8.83 -9.12 18.27
N PRO A 131 9.59 -9.84 17.43
CA PRO A 131 10.76 -9.26 16.79
C PRO A 131 10.36 -8.03 15.97
N GLY A 132 10.96 -6.86 16.26
CA GLY A 132 10.59 -5.58 15.64
C GLY A 132 10.68 -5.62 14.12
N TRP A 133 11.71 -6.30 13.57
CA TRP A 133 11.91 -6.44 12.13
C TRP A 133 10.73 -7.10 11.40
N ILE A 134 9.93 -7.96 12.07
CA ILE A 134 8.73 -8.56 11.46
C ILE A 134 7.64 -7.50 11.27
N VAL A 135 7.53 -6.58 12.22
CA VAL A 135 6.55 -5.49 12.17
C VAL A 135 6.90 -4.49 11.07
N THR A 136 8.20 -4.19 10.92
CA THR A 136 8.70 -3.16 10.00
C THR A 136 9.00 -3.67 8.59
N ALA A 137 9.27 -4.98 8.39
CA ALA A 137 9.62 -5.57 7.10
C ALA A 137 8.63 -5.30 5.95
N PRO A 138 7.31 -5.23 6.15
CA PRO A 138 6.38 -4.89 5.07
C PRO A 138 6.53 -3.47 4.52
N VAL A 139 7.12 -2.54 5.29
CA VAL A 139 7.26 -1.13 4.90
C VAL A 139 8.16 -0.97 3.67
N PRO A 140 9.44 -1.42 3.68
CA PRO A 140 10.30 -1.29 2.50
C PRO A 140 9.77 -2.07 1.30
N LEU A 141 9.08 -3.20 1.52
CA LEU A 141 8.46 -3.97 0.45
C LEU A 141 7.34 -3.16 -0.22
N ALA A 142 6.43 -2.57 0.56
CA ALA A 142 5.32 -1.77 0.04
C ALA A 142 5.83 -0.56 -0.75
N PHE A 143 6.78 0.20 -0.20
CA PHE A 143 7.34 1.37 -0.89
C PHE A 143 8.15 1.01 -2.13
N SER A 144 8.84 -0.13 -2.15
CA SER A 144 9.51 -0.62 -3.35
C SER A 144 8.51 -0.97 -4.46
N LEU A 145 7.40 -1.63 -4.12
CA LEU A 145 6.33 -1.92 -5.07
C LEU A 145 5.65 -0.65 -5.57
N LEU A 146 5.42 0.34 -4.69
CA LEU A 146 4.89 1.65 -5.08
C LEU A 146 5.82 2.38 -6.05
N ALA A 147 7.13 2.37 -5.81
CA ALA A 147 8.11 2.98 -6.71
C ALA A 147 8.06 2.33 -8.10
N ILE A 148 7.90 1.00 -8.16
CA ILE A 148 7.75 0.26 -9.43
C ILE A 148 6.44 0.65 -10.13
N GLU A 149 5.32 0.81 -9.42
CA GLU A 149 4.06 1.24 -10.03
C GLU A 149 4.16 2.66 -10.57
N PHE A 150 4.74 3.60 -9.84
CA PHE A 150 4.98 4.97 -10.35
C PHE A 150 5.90 4.97 -11.58
N ALA A 151 6.95 4.14 -11.59
CA ALA A 151 7.81 3.98 -12.75
C ALA A 151 7.06 3.38 -13.95
N ARG A 152 6.15 2.43 -13.73
CA ARG A 152 5.30 1.89 -14.80
C ARG A 152 4.38 2.95 -15.40
N PHE A 153 3.81 3.84 -14.58
CA PHE A 153 3.02 4.96 -15.08
C PHE A 153 3.87 5.96 -15.87
N LEU A 154 5.11 6.21 -15.44
CA LEU A 154 6.01 7.13 -16.13
C LEU A 154 6.44 6.62 -17.52
N PHE A 155 6.68 5.30 -17.66
CA PHE A 155 7.17 4.68 -18.89
C PHE A 155 6.09 3.93 -19.69
N GLY A 156 4.88 3.77 -19.13
CA GLY A 156 3.79 3.06 -19.79
C GLY A 156 3.00 3.94 -20.76
N SER A 157 2.36 3.30 -21.76
CA SER A 157 1.39 3.96 -22.64
C SER A 157 0.08 4.31 -21.93
N ASP A 158 -0.15 3.76 -20.75
CA ASP A 158 -1.31 4.02 -19.91
C ASP A 158 -1.04 5.27 -19.08
N SER A 159 -1.14 6.43 -19.72
CA SER A 159 -1.14 7.68 -18.95
C SER A 159 -2.41 7.72 -18.11
N MET A 160 -2.29 8.18 -16.87
CA MET A 160 -3.43 8.32 -15.95
C MET A 160 -4.51 9.28 -16.47
N LEU A 161 -4.27 9.94 -17.60
CA LEU A 161 -5.11 10.98 -18.19
C LEU A 161 -5.92 10.52 -19.42
N THR A 162 -5.67 9.34 -19.98
CA THR A 162 -6.19 9.00 -21.31
C THR A 162 -7.59 8.37 -21.29
N ASP A 163 -8.08 7.97 -20.13
CA ASP A 163 -9.31 7.13 -20.06
C ASP A 163 -10.61 7.88 -19.72
N ASP A 164 -10.60 9.19 -19.65
CA ASP A 164 -11.84 9.94 -19.38
C ASP A 164 -11.99 11.17 -20.26
N LYS A 165 -12.13 10.95 -21.59
CA LYS A 165 -12.90 11.88 -22.43
C LYS A 165 -14.31 11.33 -22.55
N PRO A 166 -15.26 11.78 -21.73
CA PRO A 166 -16.68 11.50 -21.97
C PRO A 166 -17.09 12.33 -23.19
N GLY A 167 -17.11 11.73 -24.36
CA GLY A 167 -17.61 12.44 -25.53
C GLY A 167 -17.15 12.00 -26.91
N ALA A 168 -16.59 10.81 -27.10
CA ALA A 168 -16.23 10.33 -28.45
C ALA A 168 -17.12 9.19 -28.98
N GLU A 169 -18.23 8.85 -28.30
CA GLU A 169 -19.24 7.96 -28.84
C GLU A 169 -20.56 8.74 -28.95
N GLY A 170 -20.76 9.41 -30.05
CA GLY A 170 -22.04 10.05 -30.35
C GLY A 170 -21.95 11.13 -31.41
N LEU A 171 -21.61 10.79 -32.67
CA LEU A 171 -22.10 11.40 -33.91
C LEU A 171 -22.01 10.37 -35.04
#